data_af42074ab44ed366115b3d755d4588fa
#
_entry.id   af42074ab44ed366115b3d755d4588fa
#
_cell.length_a   1.000
_cell.length_b   1.000
_cell.length_c   1.000
_cell.angle_alpha   90.00
_cell.angle_beta   90.00
_cell.angle_gamma   90.00
#
_symmetry.space_group_name_H-M   'P 1'
#
loop_
_entity.id
_entity.type
_entity.pdbx_description
1 polymer ?
#
loop_
_entity_poly.entity_id
_entity_poly.type
_entity_poly.pdbx_seq_one_letter_code
_entity_poly.pdbx_strand_id
1 'polypeptide(L)'
;LRVVETGIQHGTLLVVIDGVHCEVTTFRQPADRDTHIDARDIATDLAGRDFTINAIAFCLRDRKLVDPFNGIGDLTAGIMRCVGDARARFSEDPLRMLRMVRFGSAQGRAVDSNTLEAATGLIAELQRVSVERIRHELEEILLSPYPAAALQSLLTLGALPWTIPELLPAVGFEQNRYHIHDVFDHTLAVVDRTPPDRILRWAAVFHDIGKPHTLSVDKEGERHFYSHEVVSNSLCQKRMEQLRFSHDDTKQICAVVRHHMRPLNCGPAGVRRLIRDLGDTLPLWRAFKDADTSPTISSDENVSTAQAFDSLLATERKRMEVPSYGRLAVNGEDLKSLGMKPGPAMGAILKQLEEAILEDPSKNDRAVLLELAQKLAGKKTGASGL
;
A
#
# COMPACT_ATOMS: atom_id res chain seq x y z
N LEU A 1 -29.67 -19.26 -7.86
CA LEU A 1 -28.80 -18.95 -9.00
C LEU A 1 -29.06 -17.49 -9.40
N ARG A 2 -28.02 -16.66 -9.39
CA ARG A 2 -28.08 -15.26 -9.86
C ARG A 2 -27.07 -15.09 -11.00
N VAL A 3 -27.50 -14.57 -12.13
CA VAL A 3 -26.64 -14.24 -13.26
C VAL A 3 -26.42 -12.74 -13.28
N VAL A 4 -25.16 -12.31 -13.38
CA VAL A 4 -24.75 -10.91 -13.49
C VAL A 4 -24.11 -10.74 -14.86
N GLU A 5 -24.66 -9.85 -15.66
CA GLU A 5 -24.28 -9.63 -17.07
C GLU A 5 -23.04 -8.73 -17.21
N THR A 6 -22.04 -8.90 -16.34
CA THR A 6 -20.78 -8.20 -16.45
C THR A 6 -19.88 -8.89 -17.46
N GLY A 7 -19.71 -8.29 -18.64
CA GLY A 7 -18.78 -8.81 -19.66
C GLY A 7 -19.41 -9.54 -20.84
N ILE A 8 -20.72 -9.45 -21.05
CA ILE A 8 -21.41 -10.00 -22.24
C ILE A 8 -20.71 -9.62 -23.55
N GLN A 9 -20.18 -8.41 -23.64
CA GLN A 9 -19.41 -7.94 -24.81
C GLN A 9 -18.15 -8.78 -25.09
N HIS A 10 -17.71 -9.57 -24.10
CA HIS A 10 -16.55 -10.46 -24.19
C HIS A 10 -16.95 -11.94 -24.08
N GLY A 11 -18.23 -12.27 -24.19
CA GLY A 11 -18.74 -13.63 -24.08
C GLY A 11 -18.62 -14.24 -22.67
N THR A 12 -18.51 -13.41 -21.62
CA THR A 12 -18.38 -13.87 -20.23
C THR A 12 -19.60 -13.47 -19.40
N LEU A 13 -20.11 -14.40 -18.59
CA LEU A 13 -21.18 -14.20 -17.60
C LEU A 13 -20.65 -14.55 -16.22
N LEU A 14 -21.02 -13.78 -15.21
CA LEU A 14 -20.78 -14.14 -13.83
C LEU A 14 -22.03 -14.82 -13.26
N VAL A 15 -21.90 -16.07 -12.85
CA VAL A 15 -22.96 -16.86 -12.23
C VAL A 15 -22.65 -17.03 -10.74
N VAL A 16 -23.58 -16.60 -9.89
CA VAL A 16 -23.45 -16.75 -8.44
C VAL A 16 -24.33 -17.91 -7.98
N ILE A 17 -23.71 -18.94 -7.39
CA ILE A 17 -24.34 -20.15 -6.87
C ILE A 17 -23.95 -20.28 -5.39
N ASP A 18 -24.92 -20.17 -4.48
CA ASP A 18 -24.72 -20.29 -3.03
C ASP A 18 -23.55 -19.42 -2.48
N GLY A 19 -23.45 -18.19 -3.01
CA GLY A 19 -22.39 -17.26 -2.66
C GLY A 19 -21.06 -17.47 -3.39
N VAL A 20 -20.92 -18.55 -4.17
CA VAL A 20 -19.74 -18.82 -5.00
C VAL A 20 -19.91 -18.12 -6.36
N HIS A 21 -18.88 -17.38 -6.75
CA HIS A 21 -18.83 -16.67 -8.01
C HIS A 21 -18.16 -17.56 -9.07
N CYS A 22 -18.90 -17.90 -10.13
CA CYS A 22 -18.39 -18.68 -11.26
C CYS A 22 -18.43 -17.84 -12.53
N GLU A 23 -17.29 -17.61 -13.15
CA GLU A 23 -17.23 -17.02 -14.48
C GLU A 23 -17.51 -18.12 -15.53
N VAL A 24 -18.51 -17.87 -16.36
CA VAL A 24 -18.87 -18.74 -17.48
C VAL A 24 -18.57 -17.97 -18.76
N THR A 25 -17.66 -18.51 -19.57
CA THR A 25 -17.25 -17.86 -20.83
C THR A 25 -17.34 -18.85 -21.99
N THR A 26 -17.60 -18.33 -23.19
CA THR A 26 -17.44 -19.11 -24.41
C THR A 26 -15.96 -19.32 -24.74
N PHE A 27 -15.62 -20.41 -25.42
CA PHE A 27 -14.24 -20.62 -25.88
C PHE A 27 -13.78 -19.49 -26.79
N ARG A 28 -12.57 -19.00 -26.56
CA ARG A 28 -11.96 -17.90 -27.34
C ARG A 28 -11.25 -18.46 -28.56
N GLN A 29 -11.42 -17.77 -29.69
CA GLN A 29 -10.57 -18.00 -30.86
C GLN A 29 -9.41 -17.02 -30.92
N PRO A 30 -8.25 -17.41 -31.54
CA PRO A 30 -7.20 -16.47 -31.84
C PRO A 30 -7.73 -15.38 -32.79
N ALA A 31 -7.59 -14.16 -32.39
CA ALA A 31 -7.57 -12.85 -33.05
C ALA A 31 -8.13 -12.62 -34.47
N ASP A 32 -9.09 -13.39 -34.97
CA ASP A 32 -9.81 -13.04 -36.18
C ASP A 32 -11.23 -12.53 -35.82
N ARG A 33 -11.46 -11.23 -35.99
CA ARG A 33 -12.61 -10.50 -35.44
C ARG A 33 -13.94 -10.77 -36.14
N ASP A 34 -13.98 -11.56 -37.21
CA ASP A 34 -15.15 -11.68 -38.11
C ASP A 34 -15.72 -13.08 -38.28
N THR A 35 -15.30 -14.09 -37.52
CA THR A 35 -15.86 -15.44 -37.67
C THR A 35 -16.65 -15.88 -36.43
N HIS A 36 -17.85 -16.40 -36.66
CA HIS A 36 -18.67 -17.06 -35.66
C HIS A 36 -17.89 -18.16 -34.94
N ILE A 37 -17.83 -18.06 -33.64
CA ILE A 37 -17.07 -18.96 -32.73
C ILE A 37 -17.64 -20.38 -32.91
N ASP A 38 -16.89 -21.28 -33.53
CA ASP A 38 -17.20 -22.71 -33.48
C ASP A 38 -16.70 -23.25 -32.12
N ALA A 39 -17.62 -23.42 -31.19
CA ALA A 39 -17.45 -23.73 -29.79
C ALA A 39 -16.88 -25.13 -29.50
N ARG A 40 -16.16 -25.77 -30.44
CA ARG A 40 -15.85 -27.19 -30.37
C ARG A 40 -14.46 -27.55 -29.89
N ASP A 41 -13.53 -26.60 -29.75
CA ASP A 41 -12.15 -26.96 -29.44
C ASP A 41 -11.60 -26.21 -28.21
N ILE A 42 -11.66 -26.91 -27.05
CA ILE A 42 -11.07 -26.48 -25.80
C ILE A 42 -9.55 -26.28 -25.93
N ALA A 43 -8.86 -27.05 -26.78
CA ALA A 43 -7.43 -26.95 -26.96
C ALA A 43 -7.04 -25.60 -27.57
N THR A 44 -7.84 -25.08 -28.48
CA THR A 44 -7.66 -23.74 -29.06
C THR A 44 -7.85 -22.63 -28.00
N ASP A 45 -8.85 -22.74 -27.14
CA ASP A 45 -9.01 -21.78 -26.03
C ASP A 45 -7.81 -21.82 -25.07
N LEU A 46 -7.36 -23.03 -24.71
CA LEU A 46 -6.20 -23.21 -23.83
C LEU A 46 -4.89 -22.70 -24.47
N ALA A 47 -4.75 -22.81 -25.80
CA ALA A 47 -3.61 -22.24 -26.53
C ALA A 47 -3.56 -20.71 -26.47
N GLY A 48 -4.69 -20.04 -26.27
CA GLY A 48 -4.82 -18.58 -26.07
C GLY A 48 -4.50 -18.11 -24.66
N ARG A 49 -4.30 -19.01 -23.70
CA ARG A 49 -3.99 -18.66 -22.30
C ARG A 49 -2.59 -18.12 -22.15
N ASP A 50 -2.35 -17.47 -21.01
CA ASP A 50 -1.06 -16.86 -20.68
C ASP A 50 0.01 -17.90 -20.35
N PHE A 51 -0.29 -18.79 -19.39
CA PHE A 51 0.69 -19.74 -18.83
C PHE A 51 0.15 -21.17 -18.84
N THR A 52 1.08 -22.13 -18.93
CA THR A 52 0.78 -23.57 -18.98
C THR A 52 -0.05 -24.01 -17.77
N ILE A 53 0.27 -23.53 -16.56
CA ILE A 53 -0.47 -23.81 -15.32
C ILE A 53 -1.91 -23.25 -15.32
N ASN A 54 -2.20 -22.25 -16.14
CA ASN A 54 -3.52 -21.67 -16.34
C ASN A 54 -4.23 -22.22 -17.59
N ALA A 55 -3.56 -23.13 -18.32
CA ALA A 55 -4.06 -23.77 -19.54
C ALA A 55 -4.46 -25.23 -19.31
N ILE A 56 -4.98 -25.53 -18.12
CA ILE A 56 -5.51 -26.82 -17.73
C ILE A 56 -7.03 -26.71 -17.63
N ALA A 57 -7.75 -27.65 -18.17
CA ALA A 57 -9.21 -27.72 -18.08
C ALA A 57 -9.69 -29.09 -17.61
N PHE A 58 -10.89 -29.12 -17.01
CA PHE A 58 -11.57 -30.36 -16.64
C PHE A 58 -12.88 -30.46 -17.38
N CYS A 59 -13.05 -31.47 -18.23
CA CYS A 59 -14.29 -31.75 -18.91
C CYS A 59 -15.27 -32.43 -17.94
N LEU A 60 -16.33 -31.70 -17.57
CA LEU A 60 -17.35 -32.19 -16.64
C LEU A 60 -18.13 -33.40 -17.20
N ARG A 61 -18.39 -33.42 -18.52
CA ARG A 61 -19.12 -34.47 -19.18
C ARG A 61 -18.35 -35.78 -19.19
N ASP A 62 -17.08 -35.74 -19.61
CA ASP A 62 -16.27 -36.93 -19.81
C ASP A 62 -15.39 -37.22 -18.58
N ARG A 63 -15.43 -36.37 -17.55
CA ARG A 63 -14.64 -36.42 -16.31
C ARG A 63 -13.14 -36.60 -16.57
N LYS A 64 -12.61 -35.89 -17.56
CA LYS A 64 -11.21 -35.96 -17.96
C LYS A 64 -10.52 -34.59 -17.84
N LEU A 65 -9.26 -34.62 -17.43
CA LEU A 65 -8.37 -33.46 -17.53
C LEU A 65 -7.91 -33.28 -18.96
N VAL A 66 -7.86 -32.03 -19.41
CA VAL A 66 -7.32 -31.60 -20.70
C VAL A 66 -6.13 -30.68 -20.40
N ASP A 67 -4.94 -31.14 -20.71
CA ASP A 67 -3.68 -30.44 -20.43
C ASP A 67 -2.74 -30.56 -21.64
N PRO A 68 -3.01 -29.82 -22.73
CA PRO A 68 -2.26 -29.92 -23.97
C PRO A 68 -0.84 -29.32 -23.86
N PHE A 69 -0.56 -28.54 -22.81
CA PHE A 69 0.68 -27.78 -22.66
C PHE A 69 1.51 -28.23 -21.45
N ASN A 70 1.21 -29.40 -20.87
CA ASN A 70 1.90 -29.95 -19.70
C ASN A 70 1.87 -29.02 -18.47
N GLY A 71 0.77 -28.31 -18.27
CA GLY A 71 0.60 -27.40 -17.14
C GLY A 71 0.64 -28.09 -15.79
N ILE A 72 0.15 -29.36 -15.70
CA ILE A 72 0.22 -30.19 -14.48
C ILE A 72 1.69 -30.50 -14.15
N GLY A 73 2.51 -30.82 -15.15
CA GLY A 73 3.94 -31.04 -14.98
C GLY A 73 4.64 -29.77 -14.48
N ASP A 74 4.40 -28.63 -15.10
CA ASP A 74 4.98 -27.35 -14.67
C ASP A 74 4.49 -26.95 -13.26
N LEU A 75 3.20 -27.17 -12.94
CA LEU A 75 2.65 -26.91 -11.61
C LEU A 75 3.33 -27.78 -10.54
N THR A 76 3.54 -29.06 -10.83
CA THR A 76 4.21 -30.00 -9.92
C THR A 76 5.69 -29.66 -9.74
N ALA A 77 6.35 -29.20 -10.80
CA ALA A 77 7.75 -28.77 -10.78
C ALA A 77 7.96 -27.36 -10.19
N GLY A 78 6.88 -26.63 -9.91
CA GLY A 78 6.96 -25.23 -9.44
C GLY A 78 7.51 -24.29 -10.51
N ILE A 79 7.19 -24.50 -11.79
CA ILE A 79 7.68 -23.72 -12.92
C ILE A 79 6.56 -22.83 -13.48
N MET A 80 6.88 -21.58 -13.75
CA MET A 80 6.04 -20.63 -14.49
C MET A 80 6.54 -20.54 -15.93
N ARG A 81 5.70 -20.96 -16.88
CA ARG A 81 6.02 -21.02 -18.30
C ARG A 81 4.88 -20.47 -19.15
N CYS A 82 5.19 -19.65 -20.17
CA CYS A 82 4.20 -19.23 -21.16
C CYS A 82 3.69 -20.41 -22.00
N VAL A 83 2.41 -20.31 -22.43
CA VAL A 83 1.87 -21.20 -23.46
C VAL A 83 2.45 -20.81 -24.83
N GLY A 84 3.10 -21.75 -25.50
CA GLY A 84 3.68 -21.51 -26.82
C GLY A 84 4.83 -20.50 -26.83
N ASP A 85 4.81 -19.56 -27.77
CA ASP A 85 5.84 -18.51 -27.91
C ASP A 85 5.62 -17.39 -26.91
N ALA A 86 6.55 -17.20 -25.98
CA ALA A 86 6.45 -16.21 -24.92
C ALA A 86 6.46 -14.77 -25.46
N ARG A 87 7.26 -14.49 -26.51
CA ARG A 87 7.28 -13.15 -27.13
C ARG A 87 5.94 -12.79 -27.74
N ALA A 88 5.32 -13.72 -28.46
CA ALA A 88 4.00 -13.53 -29.03
C ALA A 88 2.97 -13.26 -27.90
N ARG A 89 2.98 -14.06 -26.84
CA ARG A 89 2.05 -13.92 -25.69
C ARG A 89 2.17 -12.57 -25.00
N PHE A 90 3.39 -12.06 -24.76
CA PHE A 90 3.60 -10.75 -24.14
C PHE A 90 3.33 -9.57 -25.10
N SER A 91 3.55 -9.74 -26.39
CA SER A 91 3.19 -8.71 -27.39
C SER A 91 1.68 -8.54 -27.56
N GLU A 92 0.91 -9.64 -27.43
CA GLU A 92 -0.56 -9.60 -27.45
C GLU A 92 -1.14 -8.83 -26.26
N ASP A 93 -0.62 -9.08 -25.06
CA ASP A 93 -1.03 -8.41 -23.82
C ASP A 93 0.16 -8.26 -22.87
N PRO A 94 0.81 -7.08 -22.86
CA PRO A 94 1.95 -6.83 -21.99
C PRO A 94 1.69 -7.01 -20.49
N LEU A 95 0.45 -6.90 -20.04
CA LEU A 95 0.10 -7.16 -18.63
C LEU A 95 0.47 -8.58 -18.19
N ARG A 96 0.54 -9.53 -19.12
CA ARG A 96 0.97 -10.90 -18.82
C ARG A 96 2.36 -10.96 -18.17
N MET A 97 3.23 -9.95 -18.38
CA MET A 97 4.50 -9.87 -17.68
C MET A 97 4.36 -9.63 -16.17
N LEU A 98 3.40 -8.80 -15.74
CA LEU A 98 3.08 -8.65 -14.32
C LEU A 98 2.36 -9.87 -13.78
N ARG A 99 1.46 -10.49 -14.58
CA ARG A 99 0.82 -11.76 -14.23
C ARG A 99 1.85 -12.89 -14.06
N MET A 100 2.95 -12.88 -14.86
CA MET A 100 4.07 -13.81 -14.68
C MET A 100 4.69 -13.67 -13.28
N VAL A 101 4.90 -12.46 -12.81
CA VAL A 101 5.39 -12.21 -11.44
C VAL A 101 4.37 -12.68 -10.40
N ARG A 102 3.09 -12.38 -10.60
CA ARG A 102 2.01 -12.79 -9.67
C ARG A 102 1.86 -14.31 -9.55
N PHE A 103 1.83 -15.04 -10.66
CA PHE A 103 1.68 -16.49 -10.65
C PHE A 103 3.00 -17.25 -10.47
N GLY A 104 4.14 -16.57 -10.69
CA GLY A 104 5.50 -17.08 -10.49
C GLY A 104 6.05 -16.73 -9.11
N SER A 105 6.89 -15.71 -9.04
CA SER A 105 7.65 -15.35 -7.84
C SER A 105 6.76 -15.08 -6.62
N ALA A 106 5.61 -14.43 -6.81
CA ALA A 106 4.66 -14.16 -5.73
C ALA A 106 3.99 -15.42 -5.16
N GLN A 107 4.14 -16.57 -5.82
CA GLN A 107 3.68 -17.89 -5.40
C GLN A 107 4.84 -18.87 -5.14
N GLY A 108 6.07 -18.37 -5.10
CA GLY A 108 7.27 -19.17 -4.85
C GLY A 108 7.66 -20.11 -5.99
N ARG A 109 7.25 -19.80 -7.24
CA ARG A 109 7.61 -20.58 -8.43
C ARG A 109 8.76 -19.95 -9.19
N ALA A 110 9.62 -20.79 -9.79
CA ALA A 110 10.66 -20.37 -10.69
C ALA A 110 10.07 -20.02 -12.07
N VAL A 111 10.59 -18.98 -12.72
CA VAL A 111 10.20 -18.63 -14.07
C VAL A 111 11.10 -19.34 -15.06
N ASP A 112 10.52 -19.96 -16.07
CA ASP A 112 11.24 -20.57 -17.20
C ASP A 112 12.13 -19.53 -17.92
N SER A 113 13.34 -19.91 -18.31
CA SER A 113 14.34 -19.00 -18.84
C SER A 113 13.89 -18.29 -20.13
N ASN A 114 13.26 -19.00 -21.08
CA ASN A 114 12.76 -18.41 -22.32
C ASN A 114 11.62 -17.43 -22.05
N THR A 115 10.75 -17.76 -21.07
CA THR A 115 9.66 -16.89 -20.61
C THR A 115 10.21 -15.61 -19.99
N LEU A 116 11.23 -15.73 -19.12
CA LEU A 116 11.88 -14.59 -18.48
C LEU A 116 12.61 -13.69 -19.49
N GLU A 117 13.37 -14.26 -20.43
CA GLU A 117 14.08 -13.53 -21.46
C GLU A 117 13.11 -12.73 -22.36
N ALA A 118 12.02 -13.37 -22.78
CA ALA A 118 10.99 -12.70 -23.57
C ALA A 118 10.34 -11.53 -22.81
N ALA A 119 10.04 -11.71 -21.51
CA ALA A 119 9.49 -10.67 -20.68
C ALA A 119 10.44 -9.49 -20.51
N THR A 120 11.72 -9.77 -20.18
CA THR A 120 12.76 -8.73 -20.05
C THR A 120 12.92 -7.92 -21.34
N GLY A 121 12.89 -8.58 -22.50
CA GLY A 121 13.02 -7.93 -23.80
C GLY A 121 11.82 -7.07 -24.22
N LEU A 122 10.67 -7.24 -23.57
CA LEU A 122 9.41 -6.54 -23.90
C LEU A 122 8.87 -5.69 -22.75
N ILE A 123 9.59 -5.56 -21.64
CA ILE A 123 9.07 -4.94 -20.42
C ILE A 123 8.59 -3.49 -20.61
N ALA A 124 9.20 -2.75 -21.54
CA ALA A 124 8.81 -1.38 -21.86
C ALA A 124 7.38 -1.29 -22.46
N GLU A 125 6.85 -2.39 -23.02
CA GLU A 125 5.49 -2.44 -23.55
C GLU A 125 4.43 -2.29 -22.44
N LEU A 126 4.80 -2.39 -21.15
CA LEU A 126 3.90 -2.07 -20.02
C LEU A 126 3.34 -0.65 -20.11
N GLN A 127 4.02 0.28 -20.77
CA GLN A 127 3.50 1.64 -21.02
C GLN A 127 2.16 1.67 -21.78
N ARG A 128 1.82 0.59 -22.51
CA ARG A 128 0.55 0.47 -23.25
C ARG A 128 -0.59 -0.05 -22.42
N VAL A 129 -0.31 -0.53 -21.22
CA VAL A 129 -1.32 -1.12 -20.32
C VAL A 129 -1.99 -0.02 -19.51
N SER A 130 -3.32 -0.10 -19.35
CA SER A 130 -4.02 0.85 -18.51
C SER A 130 -3.56 0.75 -17.05
N VAL A 131 -3.53 1.88 -16.38
CA VAL A 131 -3.02 2.02 -15.03
C VAL A 131 -3.84 1.22 -14.00
N GLU A 132 -5.13 1.06 -14.25
CA GLU A 132 -6.03 0.26 -13.41
C GLU A 132 -5.69 -1.23 -13.46
N ARG A 133 -5.33 -1.73 -14.65
CA ARG A 133 -4.88 -3.12 -14.82
C ARG A 133 -3.53 -3.34 -14.14
N ILE A 134 -2.59 -2.40 -14.26
CA ILE A 134 -1.30 -2.44 -13.55
C ILE A 134 -1.53 -2.44 -12.05
N ARG A 135 -2.35 -1.51 -11.53
CA ARG A 135 -2.70 -1.46 -10.11
C ARG A 135 -3.24 -2.79 -9.60
N HIS A 136 -4.21 -3.36 -10.31
CA HIS A 136 -4.82 -4.62 -9.90
C HIS A 136 -3.78 -5.75 -9.77
N GLU A 137 -2.89 -5.92 -10.74
CA GLU A 137 -1.82 -6.93 -10.65
C GLU A 137 -0.84 -6.65 -9.51
N LEU A 138 -0.51 -5.37 -9.26
CA LEU A 138 0.34 -4.98 -8.12
C LEU A 138 -0.33 -5.27 -6.78
N GLU A 139 -1.62 -5.01 -6.63
CA GLU A 139 -2.39 -5.34 -5.43
C GLU A 139 -2.38 -6.85 -5.17
N GLU A 140 -2.64 -7.66 -6.19
CA GLU A 140 -2.57 -9.12 -6.11
C GLU A 140 -1.16 -9.64 -5.76
N ILE A 141 -0.12 -9.01 -6.31
CA ILE A 141 1.28 -9.30 -5.99
C ILE A 141 1.56 -9.00 -4.52
N LEU A 142 1.17 -7.81 -4.05
CA LEU A 142 1.41 -7.40 -2.66
C LEU A 142 0.63 -8.24 -1.65
N LEU A 143 -0.55 -8.73 -2.00
CA LEU A 143 -1.38 -9.58 -1.13
C LEU A 143 -0.98 -11.07 -1.17
N SER A 144 -0.01 -11.43 -2.00
CA SER A 144 0.47 -12.80 -2.18
C SER A 144 1.28 -13.32 -0.98
N PRO A 145 1.57 -14.65 -0.94
CA PRO A 145 2.42 -15.24 0.09
C PRO A 145 3.87 -14.78 0.09
N TYR A 146 4.44 -14.38 -1.07
CA TYR A 146 5.85 -14.00 -1.23
C TYR A 146 6.00 -12.62 -1.90
N PRO A 147 5.49 -11.54 -1.28
CA PRO A 147 5.48 -10.22 -1.91
C PRO A 147 6.88 -9.62 -2.06
N ALA A 148 7.80 -9.89 -1.13
CA ALA A 148 9.19 -9.44 -1.23
C ALA A 148 9.89 -10.05 -2.43
N ALA A 149 9.76 -11.37 -2.64
CA ALA A 149 10.32 -12.05 -3.81
C ALA A 149 9.72 -11.52 -5.12
N ALA A 150 8.44 -11.19 -5.11
CA ALA A 150 7.78 -10.59 -6.27
C ALA A 150 8.28 -9.17 -6.57
N LEU A 151 8.44 -8.31 -5.55
CA LEU A 151 9.03 -6.97 -5.73
C LEU A 151 10.48 -7.04 -6.22
N GLN A 152 11.28 -7.99 -5.70
CA GLN A 152 12.62 -8.27 -6.20
C GLN A 152 12.58 -8.70 -7.67
N SER A 153 11.60 -9.51 -8.06
CA SER A 153 11.42 -9.92 -9.46
C SER A 153 11.02 -8.76 -10.35
N LEU A 154 10.19 -7.82 -9.89
CA LEU A 154 9.87 -6.59 -10.63
C LEU A 154 11.13 -5.73 -10.86
N LEU A 155 12.02 -5.64 -9.87
CA LEU A 155 13.32 -4.95 -10.04
C LEU A 155 14.18 -5.65 -11.09
N THR A 156 14.40 -6.96 -10.94
CA THR A 156 15.25 -7.76 -11.84
C THR A 156 14.73 -7.78 -13.29
N LEU A 157 13.40 -7.79 -13.44
CA LEU A 157 12.73 -7.72 -14.74
C LEU A 157 12.83 -6.33 -15.40
N GLY A 158 13.17 -5.29 -14.63
CA GLY A 158 13.15 -3.91 -15.10
C GLY A 158 11.74 -3.31 -15.18
N ALA A 159 10.79 -3.84 -14.39
CA ALA A 159 9.40 -3.41 -14.37
C ALA A 159 9.13 -2.19 -13.49
N LEU A 160 10.00 -1.89 -12.51
CA LEU A 160 9.80 -0.79 -11.56
C LEU A 160 9.55 0.58 -12.24
N PRO A 161 10.26 0.98 -13.33
CA PRO A 161 10.00 2.24 -14.01
C PRO A 161 8.55 2.41 -14.48
N TRP A 162 7.88 1.31 -14.79
CA TRP A 162 6.52 1.26 -15.34
C TRP A 162 5.44 0.99 -14.29
N THR A 163 5.86 0.68 -13.04
CA THR A 163 4.96 0.29 -11.95
C THR A 163 5.12 1.20 -10.73
N ILE A 164 6.22 1.05 -9.99
CA ILE A 164 6.53 1.80 -8.76
C ILE A 164 7.94 2.40 -8.88
N PRO A 165 8.16 3.40 -9.76
CA PRO A 165 9.49 3.99 -9.99
C PRO A 165 10.09 4.64 -8.76
N GLU A 166 9.28 4.98 -7.76
CA GLU A 166 9.74 5.58 -6.49
C GLU A 166 10.65 4.64 -5.69
N LEU A 167 10.60 3.32 -5.96
CA LEU A 167 11.51 2.35 -5.32
C LEU A 167 12.93 2.37 -5.92
N LEU A 168 13.12 2.87 -7.15
CA LEU A 168 14.42 2.84 -7.81
C LEU A 168 15.53 3.57 -7.04
N PRO A 169 15.31 4.79 -6.50
CA PRO A 169 16.33 5.46 -5.70
C PRO A 169 16.69 4.75 -4.38
N ALA A 170 15.86 3.83 -3.92
CA ALA A 170 16.08 3.06 -2.69
C ALA A 170 17.04 1.88 -2.90
N VAL A 171 17.19 1.40 -4.15
CA VAL A 171 18.04 0.25 -4.49
C VAL A 171 19.52 0.62 -4.33
N GLY A 172 20.23 -0.14 -3.51
CA GLY A 172 21.64 0.11 -3.17
C GLY A 172 21.88 1.38 -2.34
N PHE A 173 20.80 2.03 -1.85
CA PHE A 173 20.93 3.23 -1.03
C PHE A 173 21.19 2.84 0.43
N GLU A 174 22.45 2.91 0.83
CA GLU A 174 22.89 2.60 2.19
C GLU A 174 22.27 3.56 3.23
N GLN A 175 21.83 3.00 4.33
CA GLN A 175 21.28 3.73 5.46
C GLN A 175 22.42 4.15 6.43
N ASN A 176 22.11 4.35 7.70
CA ASN A 176 23.09 4.60 8.75
C ASN A 176 23.61 3.26 9.33
N ARG A 177 24.65 3.33 10.19
CA ARG A 177 25.29 2.16 10.83
C ARG A 177 24.37 1.26 11.66
N TYR A 178 23.16 1.68 11.95
CA TYR A 178 22.16 0.91 12.70
C TYR A 178 21.32 -0.01 11.80
N HIS A 179 21.46 0.09 10.47
CA HIS A 179 20.73 -0.70 9.50
C HIS A 179 21.69 -1.64 8.75
N ILE A 180 21.32 -2.92 8.69
CA ILE A 180 22.11 -3.98 8.01
C ILE A 180 21.81 -3.98 6.50
N HIS A 181 20.63 -3.47 6.10
CA HIS A 181 20.10 -3.49 4.76
C HIS A 181 20.13 -2.09 4.12
N ASP A 182 20.19 -2.02 2.81
CA ASP A 182 19.84 -0.81 2.08
C ASP A 182 18.33 -0.49 2.25
N VAL A 183 17.86 0.66 1.74
CA VAL A 183 16.46 1.07 1.91
C VAL A 183 15.50 0.13 1.15
N PHE A 184 15.92 -0.40 0.00
CA PHE A 184 15.09 -1.33 -0.77
C PHE A 184 14.95 -2.68 -0.05
N ASP A 185 16.06 -3.28 0.39
CA ASP A 185 16.05 -4.56 1.11
C ASP A 185 15.29 -4.44 2.44
N HIS A 186 15.43 -3.30 3.16
CA HIS A 186 14.61 -3.01 4.33
C HIS A 186 13.12 -2.99 3.97
N THR A 187 12.76 -2.29 2.89
CA THR A 187 11.37 -2.23 2.41
C THR A 187 10.83 -3.63 2.10
N LEU A 188 11.60 -4.48 1.42
CA LEU A 188 11.22 -5.88 1.16
C LEU A 188 10.95 -6.64 2.46
N ALA A 189 11.83 -6.51 3.45
CA ALA A 189 11.70 -7.18 4.73
C ALA A 189 10.46 -6.70 5.51
N VAL A 190 10.14 -5.39 5.46
CA VAL A 190 8.93 -4.84 6.09
C VAL A 190 7.67 -5.32 5.37
N VAL A 191 7.66 -5.31 4.04
CA VAL A 191 6.54 -5.81 3.24
C VAL A 191 6.25 -7.28 3.57
N ASP A 192 7.27 -8.12 3.70
CA ASP A 192 7.09 -9.56 3.99
C ASP A 192 6.47 -9.79 5.37
N ARG A 193 6.92 -9.03 6.38
CA ARG A 193 6.39 -9.10 7.75
C ARG A 193 5.00 -8.48 7.91
N THR A 194 4.61 -7.61 6.98
CA THR A 194 3.30 -6.94 7.03
C THR A 194 2.18 -7.93 6.72
N PRO A 195 1.09 -7.99 7.51
CA PRO A 195 -0.07 -8.80 7.18
C PRO A 195 -0.58 -8.55 5.75
N PRO A 196 -1.25 -9.53 5.11
CA PRO A 196 -1.78 -9.38 3.74
C PRO A 196 -3.03 -8.49 3.73
N ASP A 197 -2.88 -7.26 4.17
CA ASP A 197 -3.85 -6.19 4.11
C ASP A 197 -3.43 -5.17 3.06
N ARG A 198 -4.35 -4.73 2.22
CA ARG A 198 -4.08 -3.85 1.09
C ARG A 198 -3.46 -2.51 1.51
N ILE A 199 -4.02 -1.87 2.53
CA ILE A 199 -3.54 -0.56 3.01
C ILE A 199 -2.14 -0.71 3.62
N LEU A 200 -1.96 -1.74 4.46
CA LEU A 200 -0.68 -1.98 5.14
C LEU A 200 0.45 -2.32 4.17
N ARG A 201 0.20 -3.20 3.18
CA ARG A 201 1.22 -3.60 2.20
C ARG A 201 1.68 -2.42 1.32
N TRP A 202 0.75 -1.57 0.88
CA TRP A 202 1.10 -0.34 0.19
C TRP A 202 1.84 0.65 1.08
N ALA A 203 1.42 0.82 2.33
CA ALA A 203 2.15 1.67 3.28
C ALA A 203 3.59 1.15 3.51
N ALA A 204 3.77 -0.18 3.60
CA ALA A 204 5.09 -0.80 3.72
C ALA A 204 5.99 -0.53 2.50
N VAL A 205 5.43 -0.53 1.29
CA VAL A 205 6.19 -0.18 0.08
C VAL A 205 6.68 1.27 0.12
N PHE A 206 5.89 2.18 0.69
CA PHE A 206 6.15 3.63 0.57
C PHE A 206 6.74 4.29 1.81
N HIS A 207 6.84 3.61 2.98
CA HIS A 207 7.20 4.29 4.24
C HIS A 207 8.54 5.01 4.18
N ASP A 208 9.56 4.41 3.58
CA ASP A 208 10.95 4.87 3.60
C ASP A 208 11.48 5.41 2.26
N ILE A 209 10.67 5.48 1.21
CA ILE A 209 11.10 5.96 -0.13
C ILE A 209 11.58 7.42 -0.15
N GLY A 210 11.31 8.18 0.91
CA GLY A 210 11.80 9.55 1.09
C GLY A 210 13.26 9.64 1.54
N LYS A 211 13.85 8.57 2.09
CA LYS A 211 15.23 8.59 2.62
C LYS A 211 16.28 9.02 1.60
N PRO A 212 16.27 8.53 0.35
CA PRO A 212 17.23 8.98 -0.66
C PRO A 212 17.14 10.48 -0.97
N HIS A 213 15.99 11.10 -0.73
CA HIS A 213 15.73 12.53 -1.02
C HIS A 213 16.02 13.46 0.16
N THR A 214 16.30 12.92 1.33
CA THR A 214 16.49 13.69 2.58
C THR A 214 17.83 13.41 3.27
N LEU A 215 18.76 12.76 2.57
CA LEU A 215 20.06 12.46 3.09
C LEU A 215 20.79 13.74 3.53
N SER A 216 21.24 13.76 4.76
CA SER A 216 22.23 14.70 5.28
C SER A 216 23.32 13.93 6.01
N VAL A 217 24.53 14.48 6.01
CA VAL A 217 25.69 13.86 6.69
C VAL A 217 26.21 14.88 7.69
N ASP A 218 26.36 14.48 8.94
CA ASP A 218 26.92 15.33 9.98
C ASP A 218 28.46 15.40 9.93
N LYS A 219 29.07 16.12 10.87
CA LYS A 219 30.53 16.31 10.93
C LYS A 219 31.29 15.04 11.28
N GLU A 220 30.62 14.09 11.90
CA GLU A 220 31.12 12.78 12.30
C GLU A 220 30.99 11.74 11.17
N GLY A 221 30.35 12.13 10.01
CA GLY A 221 30.12 11.27 8.86
C GLY A 221 28.86 10.40 8.99
N GLU A 222 28.04 10.64 10.02
CA GLU A 222 26.79 9.89 10.20
C GLU A 222 25.69 10.39 9.25
N ARG A 223 24.95 9.43 8.71
CA ARG A 223 23.83 9.69 7.79
C ARG A 223 22.53 9.90 8.55
N HIS A 224 21.82 10.97 8.23
CA HIS A 224 20.52 11.33 8.78
C HIS A 224 19.50 11.55 7.67
N PHE A 225 18.23 11.23 7.94
CA PHE A 225 17.13 11.30 6.99
C PHE A 225 15.95 12.09 7.58
N TYR A 226 16.23 13.31 8.04
CA TYR A 226 15.23 14.14 8.71
C TYR A 226 14.04 14.42 7.81
N SER A 227 12.82 14.24 8.36
CA SER A 227 11.55 14.48 7.67
C SER A 227 11.35 13.61 6.42
N HIS A 228 12.03 12.46 6.29
CA HIS A 228 11.77 11.55 5.17
C HIS A 228 10.33 11.06 5.13
N GLU A 229 9.65 10.95 6.27
CA GLU A 229 8.24 10.57 6.36
C GLU A 229 7.31 11.59 5.68
N VAL A 230 7.73 12.88 5.60
CA VAL A 230 6.99 13.92 4.86
C VAL A 230 7.16 13.73 3.36
N VAL A 231 8.41 13.49 2.93
CA VAL A 231 8.75 13.25 1.51
C VAL A 231 8.14 11.93 1.04
N SER A 232 8.27 10.86 1.82
CA SER A 232 7.62 9.57 1.55
C SER A 232 6.12 9.72 1.35
N ASN A 233 5.46 10.45 2.25
CA ASN A 233 4.02 10.72 2.15
C ASN A 233 3.66 11.47 0.87
N SER A 234 4.43 12.49 0.48
CA SER A 234 4.17 13.26 -0.75
C SER A 234 4.32 12.40 -2.00
N LEU A 235 5.37 11.57 -2.06
CA LEU A 235 5.61 10.63 -3.17
C LEU A 235 4.51 9.56 -3.21
N CYS A 236 4.14 9.00 -2.07
CA CYS A 236 3.06 8.03 -1.93
C CYS A 236 1.74 8.61 -2.44
N GLN A 237 1.32 9.79 -1.97
CA GLN A 237 0.08 10.42 -2.40
C GLN A 237 0.03 10.57 -3.91
N LYS A 238 1.10 11.12 -4.51
CA LYS A 238 1.20 11.29 -5.96
C LYS A 238 1.06 9.97 -6.71
N ARG A 239 1.71 8.89 -6.22
CA ARG A 239 1.62 7.56 -6.84
C ARG A 239 0.24 6.96 -6.70
N MET A 240 -0.41 7.07 -5.54
CA MET A 240 -1.78 6.58 -5.34
C MET A 240 -2.77 7.27 -6.28
N GLU A 241 -2.64 8.59 -6.47
CA GLU A 241 -3.45 9.35 -7.43
C GLU A 241 -3.20 8.87 -8.87
N GLN A 242 -1.95 8.67 -9.26
CA GLN A 242 -1.59 8.15 -10.59
C GLN A 242 -2.11 6.72 -10.83
N LEU A 243 -2.10 5.87 -9.81
CA LEU A 243 -2.65 4.52 -9.84
C LEU A 243 -4.18 4.51 -9.67
N ARG A 244 -4.83 5.67 -9.56
CA ARG A 244 -6.28 5.84 -9.44
C ARG A 244 -6.88 5.10 -8.24
N PHE A 245 -6.21 5.18 -7.10
CA PHE A 245 -6.80 4.72 -5.84
C PHE A 245 -7.97 5.61 -5.44
N SER A 246 -8.87 5.06 -4.61
CA SER A 246 -9.92 5.87 -3.97
C SER A 246 -9.30 6.91 -3.04
N HIS A 247 -10.02 8.01 -2.80
CA HIS A 247 -9.59 9.02 -1.84
C HIS A 247 -9.40 8.43 -0.43
N ASP A 248 -10.29 7.54 -0.02
CA ASP A 248 -10.24 6.92 1.31
C ASP A 248 -9.05 5.99 1.48
N ASP A 249 -8.75 5.14 0.49
CA ASP A 249 -7.56 4.30 0.50
C ASP A 249 -6.28 5.13 0.53
N THR A 250 -6.20 6.14 -0.35
CA THR A 250 -5.06 7.07 -0.41
C THR A 250 -4.84 7.74 0.94
N LYS A 251 -5.90 8.24 1.59
CA LYS A 251 -5.84 8.86 2.91
C LYS A 251 -5.30 7.90 3.97
N GLN A 252 -5.78 6.66 4.00
CA GLN A 252 -5.33 5.66 4.99
C GLN A 252 -3.86 5.27 4.76
N ILE A 253 -3.46 4.94 3.53
CA ILE A 253 -2.08 4.60 3.18
C ILE A 253 -1.14 5.74 3.57
N CYS A 254 -1.46 6.97 3.14
CA CYS A 254 -0.69 8.17 3.43
C CYS A 254 -0.61 8.48 4.93
N ALA A 255 -1.67 8.22 5.69
CA ALA A 255 -1.65 8.42 7.14
C ALA A 255 -0.66 7.47 7.83
N VAL A 256 -0.63 6.19 7.43
CA VAL A 256 0.37 5.23 7.96
C VAL A 256 1.79 5.69 7.59
N VAL A 257 2.04 6.00 6.31
CA VAL A 257 3.35 6.48 5.82
C VAL A 257 3.78 7.75 6.54
N ARG A 258 2.89 8.73 6.71
CA ARG A 258 3.21 10.03 7.35
C ARG A 258 3.57 9.89 8.82
N HIS A 259 3.00 8.92 9.50
CA HIS A 259 3.15 8.77 10.95
C HIS A 259 4.00 7.55 11.37
N HIS A 260 4.63 6.83 10.42
CA HIS A 260 5.38 5.60 10.72
C HIS A 260 6.54 5.86 11.72
N MET A 261 7.16 7.03 11.68
CA MET A 261 8.26 7.38 12.58
C MET A 261 7.83 7.66 14.03
N ARG A 262 6.53 7.78 14.32
CA ARG A 262 6.09 8.03 15.69
C ARG A 262 6.37 6.81 16.58
N PRO A 263 7.02 7.03 17.75
CA PRO A 263 7.39 5.92 18.63
C PRO A 263 6.19 5.37 19.41
N LEU A 264 6.25 4.09 19.78
CA LEU A 264 5.30 3.46 20.70
C LEU A 264 5.54 3.90 22.16
N ASN A 265 6.76 4.20 22.54
CA ASN A 265 7.11 4.66 23.89
C ASN A 265 6.76 6.14 24.13
N CYS A 266 5.63 6.60 23.61
CA CYS A 266 5.13 7.94 23.86
C CYS A 266 4.22 7.99 25.08
N GLY A 267 4.21 9.13 25.79
CA GLY A 267 3.33 9.34 26.93
C GLY A 267 1.87 9.60 26.52
N PRO A 268 0.98 9.83 27.52
CA PRO A 268 -0.46 10.05 27.28
C PRO A 268 -0.77 11.12 26.22
N ALA A 269 -0.06 12.23 26.24
CA ALA A 269 -0.22 13.32 25.25
C ALA A 269 0.14 12.86 23.81
N GLY A 270 1.20 12.03 23.68
CA GLY A 270 1.57 11.45 22.41
C GLY A 270 0.48 10.51 21.86
N VAL A 271 -0.09 9.68 22.73
CA VAL A 271 -1.20 8.78 22.37
C VAL A 271 -2.45 9.57 21.96
N ARG A 272 -2.82 10.63 22.68
CA ARG A 272 -3.95 11.49 22.29
C ARG A 272 -3.75 12.13 20.91
N ARG A 273 -2.53 12.59 20.62
CA ARG A 273 -2.19 13.10 19.27
C ARG A 273 -2.31 12.03 18.20
N LEU A 274 -1.87 10.78 18.48
CA LEU A 274 -2.04 9.66 17.54
C LEU A 274 -3.52 9.34 17.30
N ILE A 275 -4.36 9.34 18.34
CA ILE A 275 -5.81 9.14 18.20
C ILE A 275 -6.43 10.21 17.31
N ARG A 276 -6.09 11.49 17.52
CA ARG A 276 -6.58 12.61 16.69
C ARG A 276 -6.12 12.49 15.25
N ASP A 277 -4.82 12.27 15.03
CA ASP A 277 -4.20 12.37 13.71
C ASP A 277 -4.52 11.16 12.81
N LEU A 278 -4.66 9.98 13.42
CA LEU A 278 -4.89 8.73 12.70
C LEU A 278 -6.37 8.29 12.67
N GLY A 279 -7.17 8.66 13.68
CA GLY A 279 -8.58 8.28 13.75
C GLY A 279 -8.77 6.77 13.52
N ASP A 280 -9.61 6.42 12.53
CA ASP A 280 -9.91 5.03 12.17
C ASP A 280 -8.72 4.27 11.56
N THR A 281 -7.66 4.98 11.13
CA THR A 281 -6.43 4.38 10.58
C THR A 281 -5.47 3.91 11.68
N LEU A 282 -5.71 4.30 12.94
CA LEU A 282 -4.81 3.99 14.06
C LEU A 282 -4.55 2.48 14.27
N PRO A 283 -5.53 1.58 14.13
CA PRO A 283 -5.28 0.14 14.21
C PRO A 283 -4.32 -0.36 13.11
N LEU A 284 -4.45 0.17 11.89
CA LEU A 284 -3.56 -0.17 10.77
C LEU A 284 -2.14 0.35 11.05
N TRP A 285 -1.99 1.60 11.47
CA TRP A 285 -0.71 2.15 11.87
C TRP A 285 -0.05 1.32 12.99
N ARG A 286 -0.85 0.87 13.98
CA ARG A 286 -0.35 0.04 15.08
C ARG A 286 0.19 -1.32 14.57
N ALA A 287 -0.55 -1.97 13.68
CA ALA A 287 -0.12 -3.22 13.04
C ALA A 287 1.12 -3.02 12.17
N PHE A 288 1.22 -1.89 11.47
CA PHE A 288 2.41 -1.52 10.70
C PHE A 288 3.65 -1.41 11.60
N LYS A 289 3.54 -0.83 12.81
CA LYS A 289 4.66 -0.70 13.75
C LYS A 289 5.27 -2.04 14.14
N ASP A 290 4.48 -3.12 14.21
CA ASP A 290 5.00 -4.46 14.49
C ASP A 290 5.84 -5.00 13.31
N ALA A 291 5.43 -4.70 12.07
CA ALA A 291 6.16 -5.11 10.87
C ALA A 291 7.45 -4.31 10.65
N ASP A 292 7.45 -3.02 11.00
CA ASP A 292 8.59 -2.09 10.85
C ASP A 292 9.58 -2.13 12.04
N THR A 293 9.45 -3.12 12.90
CA THR A 293 10.33 -3.27 14.06
C THR A 293 11.76 -3.65 13.63
N SER A 294 12.76 -2.93 14.15
CA SER A 294 14.16 -3.24 13.88
C SER A 294 14.56 -4.58 14.51
N PRO A 295 15.25 -5.46 13.78
CA PRO A 295 15.78 -6.71 14.33
C PRO A 295 16.87 -6.49 15.39
N THR A 296 17.36 -5.27 15.57
CA THR A 296 18.39 -4.91 16.56
C THR A 296 17.86 -4.70 17.97
N ILE A 297 16.54 -4.55 18.14
CA ILE A 297 15.88 -4.41 19.44
C ILE A 297 15.47 -5.80 19.94
N SER A 298 15.71 -6.12 21.21
CA SER A 298 15.33 -7.42 21.76
C SER A 298 13.82 -7.65 21.63
N SER A 299 13.41 -8.89 21.32
CA SER A 299 12.00 -9.24 21.17
C SER A 299 11.17 -8.91 22.42
N ASP A 300 11.75 -9.11 23.61
CA ASP A 300 11.09 -8.88 24.90
C ASP A 300 10.84 -7.39 25.18
N GLU A 301 11.79 -6.53 24.84
CA GLU A 301 11.67 -5.08 24.97
C GLU A 301 10.61 -4.52 24.00
N ASN A 302 10.58 -5.00 22.77
CA ASN A 302 9.58 -4.63 21.78
C ASN A 302 8.17 -5.06 22.24
N VAL A 303 8.01 -6.29 22.72
CA VAL A 303 6.73 -6.80 23.22
C VAL A 303 6.25 -5.99 24.41
N SER A 304 7.12 -5.69 25.38
CA SER A 304 6.73 -4.90 26.57
C SER A 304 6.32 -3.47 26.21
N THR A 305 7.05 -2.82 25.29
CA THR A 305 6.71 -1.48 24.79
C THR A 305 5.38 -1.46 24.06
N ALA A 306 5.13 -2.44 23.21
CA ALA A 306 3.89 -2.60 22.48
C ALA A 306 2.69 -2.79 23.43
N GLN A 307 2.80 -3.66 24.43
CA GLN A 307 1.76 -3.91 25.44
C GLN A 307 1.48 -2.67 26.31
N ALA A 308 2.52 -1.94 26.70
CA ALA A 308 2.38 -0.70 27.45
C ALA A 308 1.66 0.38 26.61
N PHE A 309 2.00 0.51 25.34
CA PHE A 309 1.31 1.40 24.40
C PHE A 309 -0.17 1.02 24.25
N ASP A 310 -0.48 -0.25 23.99
CA ASP A 310 -1.84 -0.72 23.76
C ASP A 310 -2.74 -0.49 25.01
N SER A 311 -2.20 -0.70 26.20
CA SER A 311 -2.88 -0.41 27.49
C SER A 311 -3.16 1.08 27.65
N LEU A 312 -2.16 1.92 27.33
CA LEU A 312 -2.30 3.37 27.40
C LEU A 312 -3.29 3.89 26.35
N LEU A 313 -3.24 3.33 25.13
CA LEU A 313 -4.16 3.66 24.04
C LEU A 313 -5.61 3.37 24.44
N ALA A 314 -5.89 2.19 25.01
CA ALA A 314 -7.22 1.84 25.46
C ALA A 314 -7.72 2.82 26.54
N THR A 315 -6.84 3.21 27.46
CA THR A 315 -7.16 4.17 28.53
C THR A 315 -7.48 5.56 27.96
N GLU A 316 -6.62 6.10 27.11
CA GLU A 316 -6.80 7.45 26.56
C GLU A 316 -7.97 7.51 25.57
N ARG A 317 -8.21 6.45 24.76
CA ARG A 317 -9.37 6.37 23.87
C ARG A 317 -10.68 6.48 24.67
N LYS A 318 -10.81 5.71 25.74
CA LYS A 318 -11.98 5.77 26.63
C LYS A 318 -12.15 7.15 27.28
N ARG A 319 -11.05 7.81 27.67
CA ARG A 319 -11.09 9.16 28.23
C ARG A 319 -11.54 10.19 27.19
N MET A 320 -11.07 10.09 25.95
CA MET A 320 -11.42 11.03 24.88
C MET A 320 -12.86 10.91 24.39
N GLU A 321 -13.59 9.85 24.74
CA GLU A 321 -15.04 9.73 24.52
C GLU A 321 -15.83 10.69 25.40
N VAL A 322 -15.26 11.14 26.52
CA VAL A 322 -15.91 12.12 27.42
C VAL A 322 -15.82 13.51 26.78
N PRO A 323 -16.94 14.21 26.52
CA PRO A 323 -16.95 15.49 25.81
C PRO A 323 -16.04 16.56 26.42
N SER A 324 -15.98 16.64 27.75
CA SER A 324 -15.12 17.56 28.49
C SER A 324 -13.61 17.26 28.36
N TYR A 325 -13.26 16.08 27.86
CA TYR A 325 -11.88 15.64 27.69
C TYR A 325 -11.44 15.63 26.22
N GLY A 326 -12.34 15.23 25.31
CA GLY A 326 -12.02 15.01 23.90
C GLY A 326 -12.37 16.16 22.95
N ARG A 327 -13.17 17.15 23.40
CA ARG A 327 -13.57 18.28 22.57
C ARG A 327 -13.18 19.60 23.21
N LEU A 328 -12.67 20.51 22.39
CA LEU A 328 -12.31 21.86 22.82
C LEU A 328 -13.54 22.59 23.42
N ALA A 329 -13.42 23.11 24.63
CA ALA A 329 -14.51 23.78 25.35
C ALA A 329 -14.80 25.20 24.80
N VAL A 330 -14.06 25.65 23.79
CA VAL A 330 -14.27 26.91 23.06
C VAL A 330 -14.32 26.66 21.57
N ASN A 331 -14.98 27.56 20.85
CA ASN A 331 -15.13 27.49 19.40
C ASN A 331 -14.83 28.84 18.73
N GLY A 332 -15.05 28.95 17.41
CA GLY A 332 -14.78 30.18 16.66
C GLY A 332 -15.64 31.36 17.09
N GLU A 333 -16.87 31.16 17.58
CA GLU A 333 -17.75 32.24 18.07
C GLU A 333 -17.22 32.82 19.40
N ASP A 334 -16.70 31.95 20.26
CA ASP A 334 -16.04 32.39 21.50
C ASP A 334 -14.84 33.28 21.20
N LEU A 335 -14.04 32.96 20.19
CA LEU A 335 -12.90 33.79 19.78
C LEU A 335 -13.32 35.08 19.10
N LYS A 336 -14.44 35.11 18.38
CA LYS A 336 -15.02 36.33 17.84
C LYS A 336 -15.46 37.31 18.94
N SER A 337 -16.03 36.76 20.05
CA SER A 337 -16.43 37.59 21.21
C SER A 337 -15.23 38.27 21.89
N LEU A 338 -14.00 37.74 21.68
CA LEU A 338 -12.75 38.38 22.10
C LEU A 338 -12.21 39.40 21.06
N GLY A 339 -12.96 39.72 20.01
CA GLY A 339 -12.57 40.66 18.98
C GLY A 339 -11.70 40.08 17.85
N MET A 340 -11.54 38.77 17.79
CA MET A 340 -10.75 38.11 16.73
C MET A 340 -11.56 38.06 15.44
N LYS A 341 -10.93 38.42 14.33
CA LYS A 341 -11.57 38.29 13.00
C LYS A 341 -11.50 36.84 12.49
N PRO A 342 -12.58 36.34 11.84
CA PRO A 342 -12.53 35.04 11.16
C PRO A 342 -11.40 34.99 10.13
N GLY A 343 -10.68 33.90 10.07
CA GLY A 343 -9.60 33.72 9.11
C GLY A 343 -8.50 32.74 9.58
N PRO A 344 -7.44 32.60 8.81
CA PRO A 344 -6.34 31.64 9.11
C PRO A 344 -5.71 31.86 10.49
N ALA A 345 -5.63 33.11 10.97
CA ALA A 345 -5.08 33.43 12.29
C ALA A 345 -5.92 32.83 13.43
N MET A 346 -7.26 32.91 13.34
CA MET A 346 -8.18 32.30 14.30
C MET A 346 -8.06 30.76 14.26
N GLY A 347 -8.00 30.16 13.07
CA GLY A 347 -7.77 28.71 12.92
C GLY A 347 -6.46 28.25 13.55
N ALA A 348 -5.39 29.02 13.41
CA ALA A 348 -4.11 28.73 14.04
C ALA A 348 -4.15 28.80 15.57
N ILE A 349 -4.96 29.72 16.15
CA ILE A 349 -5.17 29.80 17.60
C ILE A 349 -5.96 28.60 18.07
N LEU A 350 -7.09 28.26 17.43
CA LEU A 350 -7.87 27.06 17.77
C LEU A 350 -6.99 25.80 17.78
N LYS A 351 -6.13 25.65 16.77
CA LYS A 351 -5.20 24.51 16.71
C LYS A 351 -4.20 24.51 17.89
N GLN A 352 -3.71 25.68 18.31
CA GLN A 352 -2.83 25.77 19.49
C GLN A 352 -3.56 25.47 20.78
N LEU A 353 -4.82 25.87 20.91
CA LEU A 353 -5.67 25.50 22.07
C LEU A 353 -5.93 23.99 22.09
N GLU A 354 -6.19 23.38 20.94
CA GLU A 354 -6.32 21.93 20.81
C GLU A 354 -5.03 21.19 21.23
N GLU A 355 -3.85 21.64 20.79
CA GLU A 355 -2.59 21.10 21.24
C GLU A 355 -2.39 21.24 22.76
N ALA A 356 -2.84 22.35 23.34
CA ALA A 356 -2.73 22.57 24.79
C ALA A 356 -3.59 21.59 25.60
N ILE A 357 -4.81 21.24 25.14
CA ILE A 357 -5.65 20.24 25.80
C ILE A 357 -5.19 18.81 25.53
N LEU A 358 -4.60 18.54 24.39
CA LEU A 358 -3.97 17.23 24.12
C LEU A 358 -2.75 17.01 25.02
N GLU A 359 -2.00 18.06 25.34
CA GLU A 359 -0.92 17.99 26.31
C GLU A 359 -1.46 17.80 27.74
N ASP A 360 -2.40 18.64 28.14
CA ASP A 360 -2.98 18.63 29.48
C ASP A 360 -4.51 18.88 29.41
N PRO A 361 -5.32 17.80 29.43
CA PRO A 361 -6.77 17.91 29.35
C PRO A 361 -7.43 18.69 30.50
N SER A 362 -6.75 18.87 31.64
CA SER A 362 -7.29 19.68 32.74
C SER A 362 -7.44 21.17 32.36
N LYS A 363 -6.75 21.61 31.30
CA LYS A 363 -6.87 22.96 30.72
C LYS A 363 -8.13 23.16 29.87
N ASN A 364 -8.91 22.11 29.64
CA ASN A 364 -10.12 22.19 28.81
C ASN A 364 -11.30 22.82 29.58
N ASP A 365 -11.03 23.95 30.18
CA ASP A 365 -12.00 24.85 30.79
C ASP A 365 -12.17 26.10 29.92
N ARG A 366 -13.41 26.58 29.74
CA ARG A 366 -13.73 27.69 28.82
C ARG A 366 -12.99 28.97 29.23
N ALA A 367 -12.91 29.29 30.52
CA ALA A 367 -12.26 30.51 30.99
C ALA A 367 -10.75 30.43 30.80
N VAL A 368 -10.14 29.29 31.12
CA VAL A 368 -8.70 29.03 30.91
C VAL A 368 -8.32 29.13 29.44
N LEU A 369 -9.14 28.56 28.56
CA LEU A 369 -8.86 28.57 27.11
C LEU A 369 -9.04 29.94 26.50
N LEU A 370 -10.01 30.76 26.95
CA LEU A 370 -10.18 32.14 26.49
C LEU A 370 -9.00 33.02 26.92
N GLU A 371 -8.51 32.86 28.15
CA GLU A 371 -7.30 33.57 28.61
C GLU A 371 -6.05 33.16 27.76
N LEU A 372 -5.90 31.87 27.49
CA LEU A 372 -4.82 31.36 26.64
C LEU A 372 -4.94 31.92 25.21
N ALA A 373 -6.15 31.97 24.65
CA ALA A 373 -6.41 32.53 23.33
C ALA A 373 -6.01 34.00 23.23
N GLN A 374 -6.33 34.82 24.26
CA GLN A 374 -5.92 36.22 24.31
C GLN A 374 -4.39 36.38 24.34
N LYS A 375 -3.70 35.57 25.14
CA LYS A 375 -2.22 35.56 25.19
C LYS A 375 -1.61 35.19 23.84
N LEU A 376 -2.18 34.22 23.12
CA LEU A 376 -1.72 33.80 21.79
C LEU A 376 -1.97 34.86 20.73
N ALA A 377 -3.11 35.60 20.80
CA ALA A 377 -3.40 36.70 19.91
C ALA A 377 -2.47 37.89 20.14
N GLY A 378 -2.16 38.26 21.38
CA GLY A 378 -1.28 39.35 21.75
C GLY A 378 0.20 39.12 21.32
N LYS A 379 0.68 37.88 21.32
CA LYS A 379 2.03 37.51 20.82
C LYS A 379 2.22 37.74 19.33
N LYS A 380 1.15 37.67 18.51
CA LYS A 380 1.23 37.89 17.05
C LYS A 380 1.22 39.37 16.65
N THR A 381 0.73 40.27 17.50
CA THR A 381 0.74 41.73 17.22
C THR A 381 2.09 42.36 17.55
N GLY A 382 2.97 41.69 18.34
CA GLY A 382 4.30 42.16 18.67
C GLY A 382 5.42 41.77 17.69
N ALA A 383 5.16 40.85 16.73
CA ALA A 383 6.16 40.35 15.78
C ALA A 383 6.11 41.03 14.39
N SER A 384 5.26 42.04 14.19
CA SER A 384 5.12 42.78 12.93
C SER A 384 5.62 44.23 13.00
N GLY A 385 6.47 44.54 13.99
CA GLY A 385 7.05 45.84 14.15
C GLY A 385 8.54 45.70 14.49
N LEU A 386 9.38 45.44 13.51
CA LEU A 386 10.79 45.83 13.39
C LEU A 386 11.22 45.61 11.95
#